data_6e2f52728be987869e5bc6917a544778
#
_entry.id   6e2f52728be987869e5bc6917a544778
#
_cell.length_a   1.000
_cell.length_b   1.000
_cell.length_c   1.000
_cell.angle_alpha   90.00
_cell.angle_beta   90.00
_cell.angle_gamma   90.00
#
_symmetry.space_group_name_H-M   'P 1'
#
loop_
_entity.id
_entity.type
_entity.pdbx_description
1 polymer ?
#
loop_
_entity_poly.entity_id
_entity_poly.type
_entity_poly.pdbx_seq_one_letter_code
_entity_poly.pdbx_strand_id
1 'polypeptide(L)'
;MKIAFRNFLTMLRRYKASSLLNIVGLTLAFTAFYIILVQVRWELTYNRSIPDADRIYLVELQSWYEPGSWQSWINRPVSERVIASASGVEAGGCSWGGFGSGLVWRQNASRMGYDKFAVSAGAISVPLLDVFSFRSVEGDVHDMARSGSVIVSR
;
A
#
# COMPACT_ATOMS: atom_id res chain seq x y z
N MET A 1 32.33 6.18 38.79
CA MET A 1 32.27 5.73 37.39
C MET A 1 33.60 5.19 36.85
N LYS A 2 34.75 5.83 37.02
CA LYS A 2 36.04 5.38 36.47
C LYS A 2 36.45 3.95 36.89
N ILE A 3 36.20 3.55 38.15
CA ILE A 3 36.57 2.24 38.69
C ILE A 3 35.72 1.14 38.06
N ALA A 4 34.40 1.35 37.95
CA ALA A 4 33.49 0.35 37.32
C ALA A 4 33.84 0.11 35.85
N PHE A 5 34.16 1.18 35.12
CA PHE A 5 34.57 1.07 33.71
C PHE A 5 35.91 0.33 33.56
N ARG A 6 36.88 0.60 34.44
CA ARG A 6 38.15 -0.10 34.42
C ARG A 6 38.01 -1.60 34.76
N ASN A 7 37.16 -1.94 35.72
CA ASN A 7 36.86 -3.33 36.05
C ASN A 7 36.16 -4.05 34.90
N PHE A 8 35.22 -3.37 34.23
CA PHE A 8 34.56 -3.88 33.03
C PHE A 8 35.56 -4.21 31.91
N LEU A 9 36.45 -3.30 31.59
CA LEU A 9 37.49 -3.52 30.59
C LEU A 9 38.44 -4.67 30.95
N THR A 10 38.76 -4.82 32.24
CA THR A 10 39.61 -5.93 32.70
C THR A 10 38.89 -7.27 32.55
N MET A 11 37.60 -7.35 32.87
CA MET A 11 36.80 -8.56 32.66
C MET A 11 36.66 -8.90 31.17
N LEU A 12 36.43 -7.93 30.28
CA LEU A 12 36.41 -8.15 28.85
C LEU A 12 37.71 -8.77 28.31
N ARG A 13 38.83 -8.28 28.79
CA ARG A 13 40.16 -8.81 28.39
C ARG A 13 40.43 -10.20 28.94
N ARG A 14 39.93 -10.52 30.13
CA ARG A 14 40.16 -11.83 30.78
C ARG A 14 39.29 -12.93 30.21
N TYR A 15 38.04 -12.61 29.84
CA TYR A 15 37.05 -13.58 29.32
C TYR A 15 36.63 -13.21 27.90
N LYS A 16 37.61 -13.17 26.99
CA LYS A 16 37.40 -12.69 25.59
C LYS A 16 36.29 -13.43 24.85
N ALA A 17 36.27 -14.75 24.92
CA ALA A 17 35.29 -15.56 24.18
C ALA A 17 33.84 -15.35 24.69
N SER A 18 33.65 -15.37 26.01
CA SER A 18 32.32 -15.14 26.60
C SER A 18 31.84 -13.72 26.37
N SER A 19 32.73 -12.72 26.51
CA SER A 19 32.39 -11.32 26.28
C SER A 19 32.05 -11.08 24.81
N LEU A 20 32.80 -11.67 23.88
CA LEU A 20 32.49 -11.55 22.45
C LEU A 20 31.14 -12.17 22.13
N LEU A 21 30.88 -13.39 22.65
CA LEU A 21 29.60 -14.07 22.43
C LEU A 21 28.42 -13.25 22.94
N ASN A 22 28.54 -12.65 24.13
CA ASN A 22 27.51 -11.81 24.70
C ASN A 22 27.28 -10.53 23.85
N ILE A 23 28.37 -9.89 23.39
CA ILE A 23 28.25 -8.71 22.54
C ILE A 23 27.57 -9.06 21.20
N VAL A 24 28.01 -10.13 20.57
CA VAL A 24 27.39 -10.60 19.31
C VAL A 24 25.93 -10.96 19.52
N GLY A 25 25.60 -11.72 20.54
CA GLY A 25 24.22 -12.11 20.85
C GLY A 25 23.34 -10.89 21.13
N LEU A 26 23.82 -9.93 21.90
CA LEU A 26 23.09 -8.71 22.21
C LEU A 26 22.91 -7.84 20.95
N THR A 27 23.94 -7.74 20.12
CA THR A 27 23.87 -6.99 18.85
C THR A 27 22.84 -7.58 17.92
N LEU A 28 22.83 -8.93 17.76
CA LEU A 28 21.83 -9.61 16.93
C LEU A 28 20.41 -9.41 17.48
N ALA A 29 20.23 -9.52 18.79
CA ALA A 29 18.92 -9.29 19.42
C ALA A 29 18.42 -7.87 19.21
N PHE A 30 19.26 -6.85 19.40
CA PHE A 30 18.88 -5.46 19.13
C PHE A 30 18.62 -5.18 17.67
N THR A 31 19.40 -5.77 16.76
CA THR A 31 19.18 -5.64 15.32
C THR A 31 17.84 -6.22 14.91
N ALA A 32 17.52 -7.44 15.36
CA ALA A 32 16.23 -8.06 15.09
C ALA A 32 15.07 -7.22 15.66
N PHE A 33 15.19 -6.75 16.89
CA PHE A 33 14.20 -5.88 17.51
C PHE A 33 13.99 -4.57 16.73
N TYR A 34 15.09 -3.95 16.30
CA TYR A 34 15.03 -2.71 15.52
C TYR A 34 14.31 -2.90 14.17
N ILE A 35 14.61 -4.00 13.46
CA ILE A 35 13.94 -4.32 12.19
C ILE A 35 12.43 -4.49 12.40
N ILE A 36 12.05 -5.27 13.43
CA ILE A 36 10.62 -5.46 13.77
C ILE A 36 9.96 -4.11 14.10
N LEU A 37 10.61 -3.26 14.88
CA LEU A 37 10.08 -1.96 15.27
C LEU A 37 9.89 -1.05 14.06
N VAL A 38 10.85 -1.03 13.13
CA VAL A 38 10.73 -0.28 11.87
C VAL A 38 9.56 -0.80 11.04
N GLN A 39 9.42 -2.11 10.92
CA GLN A 39 8.32 -2.73 10.18
C GLN A 39 6.96 -2.41 10.81
N VAL A 40 6.82 -2.56 12.11
CA VAL A 40 5.58 -2.20 12.83
C VAL A 40 5.26 -0.71 12.64
N ARG A 41 6.27 0.16 12.75
CA ARG A 41 6.08 1.59 12.52
C ARG A 41 5.62 1.87 11.08
N TRP A 42 6.20 1.20 10.11
CA TRP A 42 5.79 1.32 8.70
C TRP A 42 4.33 0.91 8.53
N GLU A 43 3.94 -0.26 9.02
CA GLU A 43 2.56 -0.75 8.96
C GLU A 43 1.56 0.24 9.61
N LEU A 44 1.89 0.77 10.79
CA LEU A 44 1.05 1.73 11.50
C LEU A 44 0.95 3.10 10.81
N THR A 45 1.88 3.41 9.90
CA THR A 45 1.90 4.70 9.20
C THR A 45 1.50 4.60 7.74
N TYR A 46 1.30 3.39 7.22
CA TYR A 46 1.09 3.12 5.79
C TYR A 46 -0.07 3.95 5.20
N ASN A 47 -1.18 4.06 5.89
CA ASN A 47 -2.38 4.75 5.40
C ASN A 47 -2.48 6.23 5.84
N ARG A 48 -1.48 6.78 6.53
CA ARG A 48 -1.52 8.18 7.01
C ARG A 48 -1.49 9.23 5.91
N SER A 49 -1.11 8.85 4.70
CA SER A 49 -1.14 9.73 3.54
C SER A 49 -2.56 9.91 2.98
N ILE A 50 -3.49 9.03 3.36
CA ILE A 50 -4.88 9.11 2.93
C ILE A 50 -5.64 9.92 3.97
N PRO A 51 -6.22 11.07 3.58
CA PRO A 51 -7.08 11.83 4.47
C PRO A 51 -8.28 10.98 4.91
N ASP A 52 -8.67 11.11 6.18
CA ASP A 52 -9.83 10.42 6.75
C ASP A 52 -9.85 8.88 6.55
N ALA A 53 -8.65 8.25 6.54
CA ALA A 53 -8.51 6.82 6.32
C ALA A 53 -9.31 5.95 7.32
N ASP A 54 -9.58 6.46 8.52
CA ASP A 54 -10.41 5.85 9.55
C ASP A 54 -11.91 5.82 9.21
N ARG A 55 -12.32 6.59 8.21
CA ARG A 55 -13.71 6.66 7.70
C ARG A 55 -13.90 5.88 6.40
N ILE A 56 -12.83 5.29 5.86
CA ILE A 56 -12.88 4.52 4.62
C ILE A 56 -13.09 3.05 4.95
N TYR A 57 -14.13 2.48 4.38
CA TYR A 57 -14.54 1.09 4.60
C TYR A 57 -14.54 0.30 3.29
N LEU A 58 -14.04 -0.91 3.35
CA LEU A 58 -14.19 -1.88 2.27
C LEU A 58 -15.52 -2.61 2.44
N VAL A 59 -16.32 -2.64 1.40
CA VAL A 59 -17.57 -3.42 1.39
C VAL A 59 -17.27 -4.83 0.91
N GLU A 60 -17.64 -5.80 1.74
CA GLU A 60 -17.53 -7.21 1.42
C GLU A 60 -18.90 -7.87 1.50
N LEU A 61 -19.13 -8.84 0.64
CA LEU A 61 -20.33 -9.69 0.68
C LEU A 61 -19.95 -11.10 1.11
N GLN A 62 -20.84 -11.73 1.86
CA GLN A 62 -20.67 -13.13 2.19
C GLN A 62 -20.77 -13.97 0.91
N SER A 63 -19.81 -14.85 0.72
CA SER A 63 -19.80 -15.77 -0.42
C SER A 63 -20.99 -16.72 -0.36
N TRP A 64 -21.71 -16.85 -1.46
CA TRP A 64 -22.79 -17.80 -1.58
C TRP A 64 -22.32 -19.22 -1.91
N TYR A 65 -21.07 -19.35 -2.38
CA TYR A 65 -20.45 -20.66 -2.64
C TYR A 65 -19.85 -21.28 -1.38
N GLU A 66 -19.34 -20.46 -0.48
CA GLU A 66 -18.58 -20.90 0.68
C GLU A 66 -19.07 -20.16 1.94
N PRO A 67 -19.97 -20.80 2.71
CA PRO A 67 -20.50 -20.20 3.91
C PRO A 67 -19.38 -19.83 4.88
N GLY A 68 -19.39 -18.58 5.35
CA GLY A 68 -18.38 -18.05 6.28
C GLY A 68 -17.18 -17.36 5.63
N SER A 69 -17.03 -17.42 4.31
CA SER A 69 -16.05 -16.63 3.60
C SER A 69 -16.64 -15.30 3.12
N TRP A 70 -15.83 -14.25 3.13
CA TRP A 70 -16.18 -12.92 2.66
C TRP A 70 -15.42 -12.60 1.39
N GLN A 71 -16.06 -11.89 0.47
CA GLN A 71 -15.47 -11.52 -0.81
C GLN A 71 -15.73 -10.06 -1.13
N SER A 72 -14.69 -9.38 -1.61
CA SER A 72 -14.77 -8.00 -2.09
C SER A 72 -15.12 -7.89 -3.59
N TRP A 73 -15.27 -9.03 -4.25
CA TRP A 73 -15.64 -9.10 -5.67
C TRP A 73 -17.14 -8.91 -5.83
N ILE A 74 -17.54 -7.68 -6.06
CA ILE A 74 -18.93 -7.27 -6.20
C ILE A 74 -19.11 -6.70 -7.61
N ASN A 75 -20.14 -7.12 -8.29
CA ASN A 75 -20.48 -6.55 -9.59
C ASN A 75 -20.76 -5.04 -9.45
N ARG A 76 -20.21 -4.23 -10.35
CA ARG A 76 -20.32 -2.76 -10.31
C ARG A 76 -21.76 -2.25 -10.11
N PRO A 77 -22.80 -2.75 -10.84
CA PRO A 77 -24.17 -2.26 -10.62
C PRO A 77 -24.71 -2.54 -9.21
N VAL A 78 -24.24 -3.65 -8.58
CA VAL A 78 -24.66 -4.00 -7.21
C VAL A 78 -23.98 -3.07 -6.23
N SER A 79 -22.67 -2.86 -6.36
CA SER A 79 -21.93 -1.95 -5.46
C SER A 79 -22.42 -0.50 -5.58
N GLU A 80 -22.71 0.00 -6.78
CA GLU A 80 -23.27 1.33 -6.98
C GLU A 80 -24.67 1.45 -6.32
N ARG A 81 -25.49 0.42 -6.40
CA ARG A 81 -26.80 0.40 -5.73
C ARG A 81 -26.68 0.36 -4.21
N VAL A 82 -25.75 -0.43 -3.66
CA VAL A 82 -25.49 -0.51 -2.21
C VAL A 82 -25.03 0.86 -1.70
N ILE A 83 -24.07 1.49 -2.37
CA ILE A 83 -23.55 2.81 -2.02
C ILE A 83 -24.68 3.85 -2.05
N ALA A 84 -25.50 3.85 -3.10
CA ALA A 84 -26.59 4.82 -3.27
C ALA A 84 -27.74 4.62 -2.26
N SER A 85 -27.91 3.41 -1.71
CA SER A 85 -29.00 3.11 -0.76
C SER A 85 -28.57 3.26 0.70
N ALA A 86 -27.27 3.30 0.98
CA ALA A 86 -26.76 3.36 2.34
C ALA A 86 -26.80 4.80 2.89
N SER A 87 -27.56 4.99 3.97
CA SER A 87 -27.59 6.29 4.66
C SER A 87 -26.27 6.51 5.39
N GLY A 88 -25.69 7.71 5.25
CA GLY A 88 -24.43 8.09 5.90
C GLY A 88 -23.16 7.79 5.08
N VAL A 89 -23.30 7.26 3.86
CA VAL A 89 -22.19 7.17 2.90
C VAL A 89 -22.08 8.49 2.14
N GLU A 90 -20.95 9.18 2.29
CA GLU A 90 -20.70 10.47 1.62
C GLU A 90 -20.22 10.25 0.18
N ALA A 91 -19.33 9.29 -0.03
CA ALA A 91 -18.81 8.92 -1.34
C ALA A 91 -18.46 7.43 -1.36
N GLY A 92 -18.50 6.84 -2.52
CA GLY A 92 -18.10 5.45 -2.69
C GLY A 92 -17.81 5.11 -4.12
N GLY A 93 -16.93 4.17 -4.35
CA GLY A 93 -16.52 3.78 -5.68
C GLY A 93 -16.00 2.36 -5.74
N CYS A 94 -15.69 1.93 -6.94
CA CYS A 94 -15.20 0.60 -7.23
C CYS A 94 -13.83 0.68 -7.90
N SER A 95 -12.95 -0.26 -7.55
CA SER A 95 -11.76 -0.54 -8.33
C SER A 95 -11.93 -1.89 -9.02
N TRP A 96 -11.49 -1.99 -10.24
CA TRP A 96 -11.56 -3.21 -11.01
C TRP A 96 -10.17 -3.73 -11.31
N GLY A 97 -9.93 -4.97 -10.90
CA GLY A 97 -8.62 -5.60 -11.03
C GLY A 97 -7.60 -4.97 -10.09
N GLY A 98 -6.73 -5.78 -9.51
CA GLY A 98 -5.50 -5.24 -8.94
C GLY A 98 -4.74 -4.49 -10.04
N PHE A 99 -3.86 -3.61 -9.64
CA PHE A 99 -2.92 -2.97 -10.56
C PHE A 99 -2.12 -4.07 -11.29
N GLY A 100 -2.68 -4.55 -12.39
CA GLY A 100 -2.07 -5.59 -13.21
C GLY A 100 -1.09 -4.99 -14.20
N SER A 101 -0.08 -5.74 -14.56
CA SER A 101 0.77 -5.37 -15.68
C SER A 101 0.01 -5.62 -16.99
N GLY A 102 -0.12 -4.59 -17.80
CA GLY A 102 -0.69 -4.65 -19.14
C GLY A 102 0.32 -4.22 -20.19
N LEU A 103 0.04 -4.59 -21.44
CA LEU A 103 0.79 -4.06 -22.58
C LEU A 103 -0.02 -2.94 -23.22
N VAL A 104 0.56 -1.76 -23.28
CA VAL A 104 0.00 -0.63 -24.01
C VAL A 104 0.74 -0.48 -25.33
N TRP A 105 0.01 -0.24 -26.39
CA TRP A 105 0.51 -0.07 -27.73
C TRP A 105 0.41 1.39 -28.10
N ARG A 106 1.53 1.97 -28.50
CA ARG A 106 1.58 3.32 -29.02
C ARG A 106 1.93 3.26 -30.50
N GLN A 107 1.13 3.90 -31.35
CA GLN A 107 1.45 4.03 -32.76
C GLN A 107 2.73 4.84 -32.93
N ASN A 108 3.68 4.27 -33.66
CA ASN A 108 4.92 4.96 -33.98
C ASN A 108 4.68 5.88 -35.18
N ALA A 109 4.89 7.19 -35.00
CA ALA A 109 4.71 8.17 -36.05
C ALA A 109 5.69 8.04 -37.23
N SER A 110 6.84 7.39 -37.01
CA SER A 110 7.92 7.26 -38.00
C SER A 110 7.93 5.92 -38.74
N ARG A 111 7.19 4.93 -38.27
CA ARG A 111 7.12 3.60 -38.87
C ARG A 111 5.65 3.16 -38.82
N MET A 112 5.17 2.46 -39.85
CA MET A 112 3.85 1.81 -39.83
C MET A 112 3.86 0.65 -38.84
N GLY A 113 3.98 0.95 -37.55
CA GLY A 113 4.08 -0.04 -36.48
C GLY A 113 3.65 0.52 -35.12
N TYR A 114 3.69 -0.33 -34.12
CA TYR A 114 3.36 0.02 -32.75
C TYR A 114 4.53 -0.30 -31.83
N ASP A 115 4.87 0.63 -30.97
CA ASP A 115 5.78 0.39 -29.86
C ASP A 115 5.00 -0.23 -28.69
N LYS A 116 5.57 -1.24 -28.06
CA LYS A 116 4.98 -1.93 -26.92
C LYS A 116 5.60 -1.41 -25.64
N PHE A 117 4.76 -1.04 -24.70
CA PHE A 117 5.19 -0.63 -23.36
C PHE A 117 4.51 -1.52 -22.32
N ALA A 118 5.29 -2.05 -21.39
CA ALA A 118 4.73 -2.69 -20.20
C ALA A 118 4.31 -1.60 -19.21
N VAL A 119 3.04 -1.59 -18.84
CA VAL A 119 2.49 -0.66 -17.84
C VAL A 119 1.69 -1.44 -16.82
N SER A 120 1.71 -0.97 -15.58
CA SER A 120 0.75 -1.41 -14.57
C SER A 120 -0.47 -0.50 -14.69
N ALA A 121 -1.61 -1.08 -15.00
CA ALA A 121 -2.85 -0.34 -15.16
C ALA A 121 -3.95 -0.96 -14.30
N GLY A 122 -4.76 -0.11 -13.70
CA GLY A 122 -5.98 -0.50 -12.98
C GLY A 122 -7.13 0.39 -13.41
N ALA A 123 -8.34 -0.11 -13.33
CA ALA A 123 -9.54 0.67 -13.56
C ALA A 123 -10.16 1.04 -12.21
N ILE A 124 -10.47 2.30 -12.04
CA ILE A 124 -11.16 2.83 -10.88
C ILE A 124 -12.35 3.68 -11.33
N SER A 125 -13.39 3.73 -10.51
CA SER A 125 -14.50 4.64 -10.77
C SER A 125 -14.13 6.06 -10.33
N VAL A 126 -14.67 7.07 -11.04
CA VAL A 126 -14.39 8.49 -10.73
C VAL A 126 -14.69 8.85 -9.26
N PRO A 127 -15.81 8.42 -8.65
CA PRO A 127 -16.08 8.71 -7.25
C PRO A 127 -15.05 8.15 -6.26
N LEU A 128 -14.29 7.12 -6.65
CA LEU A 128 -13.23 6.57 -5.81
C LEU A 128 -12.04 7.53 -5.67
N LEU A 129 -11.86 8.42 -6.64
CA LEU A 129 -10.84 9.47 -6.58
C LEU A 129 -11.11 10.45 -5.43
N ASP A 130 -12.39 10.74 -5.18
CA ASP A 130 -12.81 11.60 -4.08
C ASP A 130 -12.61 10.92 -2.72
N VAL A 131 -12.95 9.63 -2.62
CA VAL A 131 -12.75 8.83 -1.40
C VAL A 131 -11.29 8.85 -0.96
N PHE A 132 -10.36 8.71 -1.90
CA PHE A 132 -8.92 8.72 -1.59
C PHE A 132 -8.28 10.10 -1.69
N SER A 133 -9.04 11.13 -2.02
CA SER A 133 -8.55 12.52 -2.17
C SER A 133 -7.33 12.61 -3.08
N PHE A 134 -7.34 11.93 -4.21
CA PHE A 134 -6.26 12.01 -5.19
C PHE A 134 -6.06 13.42 -5.68
N ARG A 135 -4.81 13.85 -5.73
CA ARG A 135 -4.42 15.17 -6.25
C ARG A 135 -3.61 15.01 -7.52
N SER A 136 -4.01 15.72 -8.57
CA SER A 136 -3.22 15.82 -9.79
C SER A 136 -2.05 16.78 -9.59
N VAL A 137 -0.92 16.44 -10.18
CA VAL A 137 0.23 17.36 -10.34
C VAL A 137 -0.01 18.25 -11.54
N GLU A 138 -0.65 17.71 -12.59
CA GLU A 138 -0.99 18.39 -13.83
C GLU A 138 -2.35 17.88 -14.32
N GLY A 139 -3.20 18.78 -14.81
CA GLY A 139 -4.56 18.45 -15.22
C GLY A 139 -5.54 18.27 -14.05
N ASP A 140 -6.71 17.73 -14.35
CA ASP A 140 -7.76 17.44 -13.36
C ASP A 140 -8.00 15.92 -13.31
N VAL A 141 -8.02 15.36 -12.10
CA VAL A 141 -8.32 13.93 -11.89
C VAL A 141 -9.71 13.56 -12.38
N HIS A 142 -10.66 14.47 -12.33
CA HIS A 142 -12.03 14.24 -12.81
C HIS A 142 -12.16 14.20 -14.33
N ASP A 143 -11.15 14.64 -15.07
CA ASP A 143 -11.10 14.46 -16.54
C ASP A 143 -11.07 12.97 -16.93
N MET A 144 -10.76 12.08 -15.98
CA MET A 144 -10.89 10.62 -16.20
C MET A 144 -12.33 10.18 -16.54
N ALA A 145 -13.34 10.98 -16.20
CA ALA A 145 -14.72 10.75 -16.62
C ALA A 145 -14.93 10.84 -18.14
N ARG A 146 -14.03 11.53 -18.86
CA ARG A 146 -14.07 11.65 -20.32
C ARG A 146 -13.54 10.40 -20.97
N SER A 147 -14.20 9.97 -22.04
CA SER A 147 -13.75 8.82 -22.84
C SER A 147 -12.33 9.04 -23.37
N GLY A 148 -11.46 8.06 -23.17
CA GLY A 148 -10.09 8.10 -23.65
C GLY A 148 -9.09 8.81 -22.74
N SER A 149 -9.51 9.25 -21.54
CA SER A 149 -8.63 9.85 -20.54
C SER A 149 -8.07 8.79 -19.60
N VAL A 150 -6.83 9.00 -19.16
CA VAL A 150 -6.12 8.14 -18.20
C VAL A 150 -5.36 9.01 -17.20
N ILE A 151 -5.20 8.51 -15.99
CA ILE A 151 -4.32 9.09 -14.98
C ILE A 151 -3.02 8.30 -15.00
N VAL A 152 -1.90 9.01 -15.04
CA VAL A 152 -0.56 8.40 -15.02
C VAL A 152 0.12 8.80 -13.73
N SER A 153 0.62 7.82 -12.96
CA SER A 153 1.50 8.06 -11.82
C SER A 153 2.93 8.30 -12.30
N ARG A 154 3.62 9.22 -11.67
CA ARG A 154 5.06 9.45 -11.87
C ARG A 154 5.89 8.40 -11.15
#